data_c1a0f18a5281ccae9e33a3608144e558
#
_entry.id   c1a0f18a5281ccae9e33a3608144e558
#
_cell.length_a   1.000
_cell.length_b   1.000
_cell.length_c   1.000
_cell.angle_alpha   90.00
_cell.angle_beta   90.00
_cell.angle_gamma   90.00
#
_symmetry.space_group_name_H-M   'P 1'
#
loop_
_entity.id
_entity.type
_entity.pdbx_description
1 polymer ?
#
loop_
_entity_poly.entity_id
_entity_poly.type
_entity_poly.pdbx_seq_one_letter_code
_entity_poly.pdbx_strand_id
1 'polypeptide(L)'
;TEVRKVLAQHWQRAHFDALVNNAGVGIYASLMDTTEAQFDELMNIHFKGVFFLTQKLLPLIADGGRIVNISTGLTRFALPNYSAYASMKGAVEVLTRYMAKELGPRGIAVNTLAPGAIETDFGGGGTRDNPQINQFIASQTALGRVGLPDDIGGAIAALLSTDSRWLNAQRIEASGGQFL
;
A
#
# COMPACT_ATOMS: atom_id res chain seq x y z
N THR A 1 1.39 19.86 -14.53
CA THR A 1 1.98 18.51 -14.36
C THR A 1 1.70 17.70 -15.60
N GLU A 2 2.53 16.70 -15.91
CA GLU A 2 2.33 15.75 -17.02
C GLU A 2 0.97 15.04 -16.90
N VAL A 3 0.60 14.63 -15.68
CA VAL A 3 -0.72 14.04 -15.39
C VAL A 3 -1.88 14.90 -15.90
N ARG A 4 -1.83 16.22 -15.70
CA ARG A 4 -2.88 17.13 -16.19
C ARG A 4 -2.98 17.11 -17.72
N LYS A 5 -1.85 17.03 -18.42
CA LYS A 5 -1.84 16.94 -19.89
C LYS A 5 -2.46 15.64 -20.36
N VAL A 6 -2.08 14.50 -19.74
CA VAL A 6 -2.63 13.18 -20.07
C VAL A 6 -4.15 13.16 -19.85
N LEU A 7 -4.63 13.65 -18.70
CA LEU A 7 -6.06 13.76 -18.42
C LEU A 7 -6.82 14.53 -19.49
N ALA A 8 -6.30 15.70 -19.89
CA ALA A 8 -6.95 16.55 -20.87
C ALA A 8 -6.88 15.93 -22.29
N GLN A 9 -5.73 15.40 -22.70
CA GLN A 9 -5.49 14.94 -24.07
C GLN A 9 -6.09 13.58 -24.36
N HIS A 10 -6.01 12.63 -23.42
CA HIS A 10 -6.43 11.26 -23.66
C HIS A 10 -7.79 10.91 -23.07
N TRP A 11 -8.18 11.56 -21.97
CA TRP A 11 -9.43 11.24 -21.27
C TRP A 11 -10.46 12.38 -21.31
N GLN A 12 -10.08 13.53 -21.84
CA GLN A 12 -10.96 14.72 -21.92
C GLN A 12 -11.53 15.10 -20.54
N ARG A 13 -10.72 14.93 -19.47
CA ARG A 13 -11.08 15.17 -18.09
C ARG A 13 -10.10 16.14 -17.44
N ALA A 14 -10.58 16.89 -16.44
CA ALA A 14 -9.75 17.75 -15.61
C ALA A 14 -9.24 17.01 -14.34
N HIS A 15 -9.95 15.94 -13.92
CA HIS A 15 -9.71 15.24 -12.69
C HIS A 15 -9.75 13.72 -12.89
N PHE A 16 -9.14 12.98 -11.97
CA PHE A 16 -9.27 11.54 -11.85
C PHE A 16 -9.92 11.17 -10.51
N ASP A 17 -10.47 9.96 -10.41
CA ASP A 17 -11.33 9.56 -9.30
C ASP A 17 -10.60 8.74 -8.24
N ALA A 18 -9.49 8.08 -8.59
CA ALA A 18 -8.80 7.16 -7.70
C ALA A 18 -7.28 7.32 -7.77
N LEU A 19 -6.63 7.29 -6.59
CA LEU A 19 -5.18 7.22 -6.45
C LEU A 19 -4.81 5.98 -5.63
N VAL A 20 -3.94 5.14 -6.18
CA VAL A 20 -3.37 4.00 -5.46
C VAL A 20 -1.86 4.24 -5.27
N ASN A 21 -1.45 4.47 -4.03
CA ASN A 21 -0.04 4.60 -3.67
C ASN A 21 0.53 3.19 -3.43
N ASN A 22 0.96 2.55 -4.51
CA ASN A 22 1.43 1.16 -4.52
C ASN A 22 2.94 1.01 -4.63
N ALA A 23 3.65 1.98 -5.21
CA ALA A 23 5.09 1.88 -5.43
C ALA A 23 5.84 1.53 -4.13
N GLY A 24 6.76 0.57 -4.22
CA GLY A 24 7.49 0.12 -3.06
C GLY A 24 8.66 -0.79 -3.41
N VAL A 25 9.62 -0.87 -2.50
CA VAL A 25 10.79 -1.77 -2.54
C VAL A 25 10.89 -2.55 -1.24
N GLY A 26 11.46 -3.75 -1.31
CA GLY A 26 11.76 -4.58 -0.14
C GLY A 26 13.26 -4.55 0.14
N ILE A 27 13.65 -4.12 1.33
CA ILE A 27 15.01 -4.24 1.84
C ILE A 27 14.96 -5.14 3.06
N TYR A 28 15.75 -6.20 3.03
CA TYR A 28 15.87 -7.17 4.10
C TYR A 28 17.19 -6.94 4.85
N ALA A 29 17.10 -6.35 6.03
CA ALA A 29 18.23 -6.07 6.89
C ALA A 29 17.83 -6.07 8.37
N SER A 30 18.70 -6.59 9.23
CA SER A 30 18.47 -6.53 10.68
C SER A 30 18.51 -5.07 11.16
N LEU A 31 17.99 -4.82 12.37
CA LEU A 31 18.08 -3.50 12.98
C LEU A 31 19.55 -3.03 13.12
N MET A 32 20.47 -3.95 13.41
CA MET A 32 21.89 -3.63 13.57
C MET A 32 22.61 -3.39 12.24
N ASP A 33 22.18 -4.05 11.16
CA ASP A 33 22.85 -4.01 9.86
C ASP A 33 22.19 -3.02 8.88
N THR A 34 21.04 -2.47 9.23
CA THR A 34 20.36 -1.47 8.39
C THR A 34 21.23 -0.22 8.30
N THR A 35 21.70 0.09 7.10
CA THR A 35 22.47 1.32 6.86
C THR A 35 21.55 2.54 6.75
N GLU A 36 22.09 3.73 7.02
CA GLU A 36 21.36 5.00 6.85
C GLU A 36 20.85 5.16 5.40
N ALA A 37 21.66 4.78 4.41
CA ALA A 37 21.26 4.82 3.00
C ALA A 37 20.03 3.93 2.70
N GLN A 38 19.98 2.72 3.25
CA GLN A 38 18.83 1.83 3.13
C GLN A 38 17.59 2.39 3.83
N PHE A 39 17.77 2.97 5.02
CA PHE A 39 16.69 3.64 5.74
C PHE A 39 16.13 4.81 4.96
N ASP A 40 17.00 5.67 4.41
CA ASP A 40 16.61 6.83 3.60
C ASP A 40 15.88 6.42 2.31
N GLU A 41 16.34 5.35 1.65
CA GLU A 41 15.65 4.80 0.48
C GLU A 41 14.23 4.36 0.83
N LEU A 42 14.09 3.56 1.89
CA LEU A 42 12.77 3.12 2.37
C LEU A 42 11.89 4.31 2.75
N MET A 43 12.41 5.28 3.48
CA MET A 43 11.68 6.49 3.86
C MET A 43 11.25 7.29 2.64
N ASN A 44 12.16 7.51 1.69
CA ASN A 44 11.88 8.29 0.49
C ASN A 44 10.79 7.65 -0.37
N ILE A 45 10.81 6.33 -0.56
CA ILE A 45 9.84 5.63 -1.40
C ILE A 45 8.53 5.44 -0.66
N HIS A 46 8.58 4.85 0.55
CA HIS A 46 7.36 4.37 1.22
C HIS A 46 6.58 5.43 1.97
N PHE A 47 7.24 6.47 2.48
CA PHE A 47 6.57 7.50 3.28
C PHE A 47 6.58 8.86 2.61
N LYS A 48 7.77 9.41 2.35
CA LYS A 48 7.93 10.75 1.73
C LYS A 48 7.31 10.80 0.34
N GLY A 49 7.51 9.75 -0.47
CA GLY A 49 6.89 9.61 -1.79
C GLY A 49 5.37 9.63 -1.72
N VAL A 50 4.77 8.83 -0.84
CA VAL A 50 3.32 8.78 -0.65
C VAL A 50 2.77 10.15 -0.24
N PHE A 51 3.41 10.80 0.72
CA PHE A 51 2.98 12.11 1.22
C PHE A 51 2.99 13.17 0.11
N PHE A 52 4.15 13.39 -0.50
CA PHE A 52 4.31 14.49 -1.46
C PHE A 52 3.70 14.21 -2.83
N LEU A 53 3.64 12.95 -3.28
CA LEU A 53 2.92 12.60 -4.49
C LEU A 53 1.43 12.88 -4.31
N THR A 54 0.83 12.42 -3.21
CA THR A 54 -0.57 12.69 -2.91
C THR A 54 -0.83 14.20 -2.83
N GLN A 55 -0.01 14.94 -2.09
CA GLN A 55 -0.13 16.40 -1.99
C GLN A 55 -0.13 17.09 -3.36
N LYS A 56 0.79 16.70 -4.25
CA LYS A 56 0.90 17.29 -5.60
C LYS A 56 -0.25 16.90 -6.52
N LEU A 57 -0.81 15.71 -6.35
CA LEU A 57 -1.91 15.20 -7.15
C LEU A 57 -3.29 15.62 -6.61
N LEU A 58 -3.37 16.01 -5.35
CA LEU A 58 -4.62 16.35 -4.67
C LEU A 58 -5.52 17.36 -5.44
N PRO A 59 -4.97 18.41 -6.11
CA PRO A 59 -5.78 19.31 -6.93
C PRO A 59 -6.37 18.67 -8.19
N LEU A 60 -5.95 17.44 -8.54
CA LEU A 60 -6.42 16.68 -9.70
C LEU A 60 -7.33 15.52 -9.31
N ILE A 61 -7.51 15.25 -8.01
CA ILE A 61 -8.46 14.26 -7.53
C ILE A 61 -9.85 14.89 -7.49
N ALA A 62 -10.84 14.22 -8.08
CA ALA A 62 -12.24 14.68 -8.05
C ALA A 62 -12.79 14.65 -6.61
N ASP A 63 -13.75 15.53 -6.30
CA ASP A 63 -14.52 15.41 -5.08
C ASP A 63 -15.31 14.10 -5.08
N GLY A 64 -15.42 13.44 -3.94
CA GLY A 64 -15.94 12.07 -3.84
C GLY A 64 -14.94 10.99 -4.28
N GLY A 65 -13.72 11.36 -4.62
CA GLY A 65 -12.65 10.43 -5.04
C GLY A 65 -12.20 9.47 -3.94
N ARG A 66 -11.25 8.60 -4.29
CA ARG A 66 -10.72 7.57 -3.37
C ARG A 66 -9.21 7.50 -3.42
N ILE A 67 -8.60 7.31 -2.25
CA ILE A 67 -7.17 7.06 -2.12
C ILE A 67 -6.97 5.74 -1.38
N VAL A 68 -6.16 4.85 -1.94
CA VAL A 68 -5.72 3.61 -1.28
C VAL A 68 -4.20 3.65 -1.13
N ASN A 69 -3.75 3.58 0.11
CA ASN A 69 -2.33 3.46 0.45
C ASN A 69 -2.00 1.99 0.73
N ILE A 70 -0.97 1.46 0.09
CA ILE A 70 -0.56 0.07 0.33
C ILE A 70 0.39 0.02 1.52
N SER A 71 -0.02 -0.71 2.58
CA SER A 71 0.76 -1.04 3.76
C SER A 71 1.28 -2.50 3.69
N THR A 72 1.28 -3.20 4.80
CA THR A 72 1.74 -4.60 4.93
C THR A 72 1.14 -5.24 6.18
N GLY A 73 1.03 -6.57 6.19
CA GLY A 73 0.73 -7.35 7.40
C GLY A 73 1.77 -7.16 8.51
N LEU A 74 3.01 -6.82 8.16
CA LEU A 74 4.12 -6.62 9.10
C LEU A 74 3.94 -5.43 10.07
N THR A 75 2.90 -4.63 9.92
CA THR A 75 2.51 -3.62 10.93
C THR A 75 1.70 -4.22 12.09
N ARG A 76 1.15 -5.44 11.92
CA ARG A 76 0.37 -6.17 12.93
C ARG A 76 1.19 -7.25 13.62
N PHE A 77 2.05 -7.95 12.87
CA PHE A 77 2.98 -8.94 13.39
C PHE A 77 4.41 -8.59 12.98
N ALA A 78 5.41 -9.09 13.67
CA ALA A 78 6.80 -8.79 13.42
C ALA A 78 7.56 -10.03 12.92
N LEU A 79 8.33 -9.84 11.87
CA LEU A 79 9.36 -10.77 11.43
C LEU A 79 10.73 -10.08 11.50
N PRO A 80 11.79 -10.80 11.87
CA PRO A 80 13.15 -10.25 11.86
C PRO A 80 13.52 -9.66 10.50
N ASN A 81 14.37 -8.65 10.50
CA ASN A 81 14.95 -7.99 9.32
C ASN A 81 13.99 -7.09 8.50
N TYR A 82 12.82 -6.74 9.04
CA TYR A 82 11.87 -5.84 8.40
C TYR A 82 11.58 -4.56 9.19
N SER A 83 12.36 -4.27 10.24
CA SER A 83 12.05 -3.17 11.18
C SER A 83 11.92 -1.81 10.50
N ALA A 84 12.88 -1.42 9.64
CA ALA A 84 12.83 -0.15 8.93
C ALA A 84 11.62 -0.09 7.96
N TYR A 85 11.44 -1.12 7.14
CA TYR A 85 10.31 -1.21 6.20
C TYR A 85 8.95 -1.14 6.92
N ALA A 86 8.74 -1.98 7.94
CA ALA A 86 7.48 -2.02 8.68
C ALA A 86 7.18 -0.69 9.38
N SER A 87 8.21 0.00 9.89
CA SER A 87 8.07 1.33 10.48
C SER A 87 7.56 2.37 9.48
N MET A 88 8.09 2.38 8.24
CA MET A 88 7.60 3.28 7.19
C MET A 88 6.14 2.97 6.81
N LYS A 89 5.78 1.69 6.75
CA LYS A 89 4.40 1.29 6.47
C LYS A 89 3.44 1.63 7.63
N GLY A 90 3.88 1.51 8.87
CA GLY A 90 3.14 2.02 10.05
C GLY A 90 2.91 3.53 9.99
N ALA A 91 3.93 4.30 9.57
CA ALA A 91 3.79 5.73 9.35
C ALA A 91 2.73 6.06 8.27
N VAL A 92 2.66 5.28 7.18
CA VAL A 92 1.61 5.43 6.15
C VAL A 92 0.22 5.15 6.70
N GLU A 93 0.05 4.17 7.61
CA GLU A 93 -1.24 3.89 8.26
C GLU A 93 -1.69 5.07 9.14
N VAL A 94 -0.77 5.72 9.83
CA VAL A 94 -1.07 6.95 10.56
C VAL A 94 -1.44 8.06 9.59
N LEU A 95 -0.63 8.30 8.56
CA LEU A 95 -0.87 9.31 7.52
C LEU A 95 -2.25 9.14 6.87
N THR A 96 -2.67 7.90 6.60
CA THR A 96 -4.00 7.58 6.03
C THR A 96 -5.13 8.18 6.87
N ARG A 97 -5.06 8.07 8.19
CA ARG A 97 -6.10 8.64 9.09
C ARG A 97 -6.14 10.16 9.03
N TYR A 98 -4.98 10.81 8.95
CA TYR A 98 -4.91 12.27 8.80
C TYR A 98 -5.43 12.72 7.44
N MET A 99 -5.02 12.07 6.36
CA MET A 99 -5.54 12.33 5.01
C MET A 99 -7.07 12.17 4.98
N ALA A 100 -7.61 11.11 5.55
CA ALA A 100 -9.05 10.86 5.60
C ALA A 100 -9.80 11.98 6.34
N LYS A 101 -9.23 12.49 7.44
CA LYS A 101 -9.81 13.59 8.21
C LYS A 101 -9.78 14.91 7.45
N GLU A 102 -8.64 15.23 6.85
CA GLU A 102 -8.42 16.50 6.15
C GLU A 102 -9.18 16.58 4.81
N LEU A 103 -9.32 15.43 4.12
CA LEU A 103 -9.96 15.36 2.81
C LEU A 103 -11.46 15.04 2.87
N GLY A 104 -11.96 14.70 4.05
CA GLY A 104 -13.39 14.43 4.30
C GLY A 104 -14.33 15.52 3.80
N PRO A 105 -14.05 16.83 3.97
CA PRO A 105 -14.89 17.92 3.44
C PRO A 105 -15.06 17.89 1.90
N ARG A 106 -14.11 17.26 1.16
CA ARG A 106 -14.22 17.02 -0.28
C ARG A 106 -14.89 15.67 -0.62
N GLY A 107 -15.36 14.94 0.37
CA GLY A 107 -15.92 13.59 0.19
C GLY A 107 -14.88 12.54 -0.24
N ILE A 108 -13.58 12.84 -0.16
CA ILE A 108 -12.53 11.91 -0.55
C ILE A 108 -12.30 10.92 0.59
N ALA A 109 -12.51 9.62 0.31
CA ALA A 109 -12.22 8.55 1.24
C ALA A 109 -10.77 8.06 1.08
N VAL A 110 -10.09 7.85 2.21
CA VAL A 110 -8.70 7.38 2.23
C VAL A 110 -8.60 6.16 3.12
N ASN A 111 -8.15 5.04 2.55
CA ASN A 111 -7.99 3.79 3.29
C ASN A 111 -6.61 3.19 3.05
N THR A 112 -6.22 2.30 3.93
CA THR A 112 -5.01 1.48 3.80
C THR A 112 -5.40 0.04 3.49
N LEU A 113 -4.79 -0.54 2.47
CA LEU A 113 -4.79 -1.98 2.24
C LEU A 113 -3.45 -2.55 2.73
N ALA A 114 -3.50 -3.59 3.56
CA ALA A 114 -2.33 -4.26 4.11
C ALA A 114 -2.25 -5.70 3.57
N PRO A 115 -1.53 -5.95 2.48
CA PRO A 115 -1.30 -7.29 1.95
C PRO A 115 -0.52 -8.16 2.93
N GLY A 116 -0.77 -9.46 2.90
CA GLY A 116 0.16 -10.48 3.35
C GLY A 116 1.30 -10.68 2.35
N ALA A 117 1.94 -11.85 2.40
CA ALA A 117 2.94 -12.22 1.42
C ALA A 117 2.28 -12.59 0.07
N ILE A 118 2.75 -11.98 -1.00
CA ILE A 118 2.19 -12.11 -2.35
C ILE A 118 3.30 -12.54 -3.32
N GLU A 119 2.99 -13.42 -4.26
CA GLU A 119 3.88 -13.87 -5.32
C GLU A 119 4.13 -12.77 -6.35
N THR A 120 5.13 -11.94 -6.10
CA THR A 120 5.55 -10.84 -6.98
C THR A 120 7.06 -10.73 -7.02
N ASP A 121 7.59 -9.75 -7.76
CA ASP A 121 9.01 -9.42 -7.76
C ASP A 121 9.45 -8.66 -6.49
N PHE A 122 8.54 -8.32 -5.60
CA PHE A 122 8.87 -7.59 -4.37
C PHE A 122 9.91 -8.33 -3.53
N GLY A 123 10.93 -7.59 -3.07
CA GLY A 123 12.02 -8.19 -2.29
C GLY A 123 12.84 -9.22 -3.07
N GLY A 124 12.91 -9.09 -4.41
CA GLY A 124 13.67 -10.01 -5.27
C GLY A 124 12.95 -11.31 -5.60
N GLY A 125 11.61 -11.36 -5.44
CA GLY A 125 10.81 -12.52 -5.84
C GLY A 125 10.87 -13.74 -4.90
N GLY A 126 11.50 -13.60 -3.73
CA GLY A 126 11.75 -14.73 -2.83
C GLY A 126 10.49 -15.52 -2.43
N THR A 127 9.36 -14.85 -2.28
CA THR A 127 8.08 -15.50 -1.97
C THR A 127 7.56 -16.37 -3.11
N ARG A 128 7.77 -15.97 -4.35
CA ARG A 128 7.36 -16.69 -5.57
C ARG A 128 8.35 -17.79 -5.93
N ASP A 129 9.65 -17.48 -5.91
CA ASP A 129 10.69 -18.28 -6.56
C ASP A 129 11.38 -19.28 -5.61
N ASN A 130 11.18 -19.14 -4.28
CA ASN A 130 11.75 -20.07 -3.29
C ASN A 130 10.66 -20.97 -2.69
N PRO A 131 10.62 -22.29 -3.06
CA PRO A 131 9.58 -23.20 -2.58
C PRO A 131 9.53 -23.34 -1.05
N GLN A 132 10.66 -23.26 -0.36
CA GLN A 132 10.71 -23.39 1.11
C GLN A 132 10.08 -22.16 1.79
N ILE A 133 10.36 -20.96 1.28
CA ILE A 133 9.72 -19.73 1.77
C ILE A 133 8.23 -19.76 1.48
N ASN A 134 7.85 -20.11 0.25
CA ASN A 134 6.44 -20.19 -0.17
C ASN A 134 5.67 -21.16 0.72
N GLN A 135 6.17 -22.39 0.92
CA GLN A 135 5.54 -23.41 1.76
C GLN A 135 5.46 -22.97 3.23
N PHE A 136 6.50 -22.34 3.77
CA PHE A 136 6.47 -21.79 5.13
C PHE A 136 5.37 -20.75 5.27
N ILE A 137 5.30 -19.77 4.37
CA ILE A 137 4.26 -18.73 4.40
C ILE A 137 2.87 -19.32 4.25
N ALA A 138 2.69 -20.26 3.31
CA ALA A 138 1.42 -20.98 3.12
C ALA A 138 0.96 -21.67 4.39
N SER A 139 1.89 -22.32 5.14
CA SER A 139 1.59 -22.97 6.42
C SER A 139 1.18 -22.01 7.54
N GLN A 140 1.55 -20.73 7.43
CA GLN A 140 1.20 -19.65 8.37
C GLN A 140 -0.02 -18.83 7.89
N THR A 141 -0.64 -19.23 6.79
CA THR A 141 -1.79 -18.52 6.20
C THR A 141 -3.04 -19.39 6.34
N ALA A 142 -4.11 -18.85 6.93
CA ALA A 142 -5.33 -19.62 7.19
C ALA A 142 -5.96 -20.22 5.91
N LEU A 143 -5.84 -19.50 4.77
CA LEU A 143 -6.29 -20.02 3.46
C LEU A 143 -5.31 -21.03 2.83
N GLY A 144 -4.22 -21.41 3.50
CA GLY A 144 -3.31 -22.48 3.11
C GLY A 144 -2.44 -22.21 1.89
N ARG A 145 -2.33 -20.95 1.45
CA ARG A 145 -1.52 -20.55 0.31
C ARG A 145 -0.94 -19.14 0.46
N VAL A 146 0.06 -18.85 -0.31
CA VAL A 146 0.54 -17.48 -0.53
C VAL A 146 -0.49 -16.73 -1.39
N GLY A 147 -0.57 -15.42 -1.24
CA GLY A 147 -1.44 -14.57 -2.05
C GLY A 147 -0.91 -14.42 -3.49
N LEU A 148 -1.83 -14.15 -4.42
CA LEU A 148 -1.53 -13.82 -5.80
C LEU A 148 -1.77 -12.33 -6.06
N PRO A 149 -1.15 -11.71 -7.09
CA PRO A 149 -1.41 -10.32 -7.45
C PRO A 149 -2.90 -10.00 -7.62
N ASP A 150 -3.68 -10.91 -8.19
CA ASP A 150 -5.11 -10.72 -8.43
C ASP A 150 -5.94 -10.71 -7.13
N ASP A 151 -5.50 -11.37 -6.06
CA ASP A 151 -6.13 -11.27 -4.74
C ASP A 151 -6.10 -9.82 -4.23
N ILE A 152 -4.99 -9.12 -4.49
CA ILE A 152 -4.81 -7.73 -4.09
C ILE A 152 -5.51 -6.77 -5.06
N GLY A 153 -5.44 -7.06 -6.36
CA GLY A 153 -6.17 -6.30 -7.39
C GLY A 153 -7.67 -6.26 -7.12
N GLY A 154 -8.26 -7.40 -6.79
CA GLY A 154 -9.67 -7.52 -6.40
C GLY A 154 -10.02 -6.72 -5.14
N ALA A 155 -9.18 -6.78 -4.09
CA ALA A 155 -9.38 -6.02 -2.87
C ALA A 155 -9.29 -4.50 -3.12
N ILE A 156 -8.34 -4.05 -3.95
CA ILE A 156 -8.23 -2.64 -4.35
C ILE A 156 -9.49 -2.21 -5.12
N ALA A 157 -9.94 -2.99 -6.10
CA ALA A 157 -11.12 -2.69 -6.89
C ALA A 157 -12.37 -2.54 -6.00
N ALA A 158 -12.54 -3.42 -5.01
CA ALA A 158 -13.61 -3.33 -4.02
C ALA A 158 -13.54 -2.03 -3.20
N LEU A 159 -12.35 -1.63 -2.74
CA LEU A 159 -12.16 -0.39 -1.99
C LEU A 159 -12.39 0.88 -2.83
N LEU A 160 -12.17 0.79 -4.13
CA LEU A 160 -12.40 1.90 -5.06
C LEU A 160 -13.84 1.96 -5.56
N SER A 161 -14.64 0.93 -5.32
CA SER A 161 -16.04 0.88 -5.76
C SER A 161 -16.95 1.84 -4.97
N THR A 162 -18.11 2.16 -5.55
CA THR A 162 -19.15 2.95 -4.87
C THR A 162 -19.75 2.23 -3.66
N ASP A 163 -19.68 0.90 -3.62
CA ASP A 163 -20.20 0.11 -2.50
C ASP A 163 -19.40 0.30 -1.23
N SER A 164 -18.13 0.69 -1.35
CA SER A 164 -17.24 1.02 -0.24
C SER A 164 -17.28 2.50 0.19
N ARG A 165 -18.31 3.26 -0.23
CA ARG A 165 -18.38 4.72 0.01
C ARG A 165 -18.37 5.14 1.48
N TRP A 166 -18.70 4.23 2.40
CA TRP A 166 -18.69 4.49 3.85
C TRP A 166 -17.44 3.99 4.55
N LEU A 167 -16.53 3.35 3.82
CA LEU A 167 -15.21 2.96 4.33
C LEU A 167 -14.25 4.15 4.23
N ASN A 168 -13.82 4.67 5.38
CA ASN A 168 -12.88 5.77 5.45
C ASN A 168 -11.95 5.62 6.66
N ALA A 169 -10.69 5.99 6.53
CA ALA A 169 -9.66 5.89 7.57
C ALA A 169 -9.39 4.46 8.09
N GLN A 170 -9.76 3.43 7.32
CA GLN A 170 -9.62 2.03 7.72
C GLN A 170 -8.28 1.45 7.27
N ARG A 171 -7.75 0.54 8.09
CA ARG A 171 -6.72 -0.42 7.71
C ARG A 171 -7.42 -1.75 7.45
N ILE A 172 -7.40 -2.18 6.21
CA ILE A 172 -8.00 -3.44 5.77
C ILE A 172 -6.87 -4.41 5.43
N GLU A 173 -6.84 -5.57 6.07
CA GLU A 173 -5.84 -6.57 5.80
C GLU A 173 -6.35 -7.56 4.74
N ALA A 174 -5.54 -7.78 3.69
CA ALA A 174 -5.76 -8.75 2.63
C ALA A 174 -4.60 -9.75 2.62
N SER A 175 -4.60 -10.64 3.62
CA SER A 175 -3.47 -11.55 3.89
C SER A 175 -3.84 -13.03 3.82
N GLY A 176 -5.11 -13.36 3.51
CA GLY A 176 -5.59 -14.74 3.61
C GLY A 176 -5.57 -15.29 5.04
N GLY A 177 -5.48 -14.41 6.06
CA GLY A 177 -5.35 -14.80 7.46
C GLY A 177 -3.93 -15.22 7.82
N GLN A 178 -2.91 -14.54 7.32
CA GLN A 178 -1.51 -14.81 7.66
C GLN A 178 -1.22 -14.46 9.12
N PHE A 179 -0.63 -15.38 9.87
CA PHE A 179 -0.29 -15.25 11.30
C PHE A 179 -1.48 -14.80 12.20
N LEU A 180 -2.63 -15.40 12.02
CA LEU A 180 -3.78 -15.26 12.93
C LEU A 180 -3.52 -15.95 14.25
#